data_bb77e6f98da2615e95530c66598ec7a9
#
_entry.id   bb77e6f98da2615e95530c66598ec7a9
#
_cell.length_a   1.000
_cell.length_b   1.000
_cell.length_c   1.000
_cell.angle_alpha   90.00
_cell.angle_beta   90.00
_cell.angle_gamma   90.00
#
_symmetry.space_group_name_H-M   'P 1'
#
loop_
_entity.id
_entity.type
_entity.pdbx_description
1 polymer ?
#
loop_
_entity_poly.entity_id
_entity_poly.type
_entity_poly.pdbx_seq_one_letter_code
_entity_poly.pdbx_strand_id
1 'polypeptide(L)'
;MEVTIRRARTTDVRAVRGLIDTYSRDGILLDKPTVMLFESVQEFWVAERDDNGTVVACGALHVMWEDLAEVRTLAVDESCRGHGVGHRLLEKLLETARWLGVRRIFCLTFEVPFFAKHGFVEIGEAQETDDGTTDPAAIATDVYEELLRSYDEGVAEFLDLERVKPNTLGNSRMLLHL
;
A
#
# COMPACT_ATOMS: atom_id res chain seq x y z
N MET A 1 -2.50 3.20 24.75
CA MET A 1 -1.91 4.27 23.91
C MET A 1 -2.99 4.75 22.96
N GLU A 2 -3.37 6.00 23.07
CA GLU A 2 -4.35 6.63 22.18
C GLU A 2 -3.62 7.31 21.02
N VAL A 3 -4.18 7.16 19.81
CA VAL A 3 -3.67 7.77 18.59
C VAL A 3 -4.82 8.31 17.75
N THR A 4 -4.61 9.45 17.15
CA THR A 4 -5.48 10.04 16.13
C THR A 4 -4.95 9.71 14.74
N ILE A 5 -5.82 9.20 13.85
CA ILE A 5 -5.47 8.96 12.45
C ILE A 5 -5.96 10.14 11.63
N ARG A 6 -5.04 10.79 10.92
CA ARG A 6 -5.30 12.00 10.13
C ARG A 6 -4.54 12.00 8.81
N ARG A 7 -4.93 12.86 7.90
CA ARG A 7 -4.14 13.14 6.69
C ARG A 7 -2.76 13.67 7.06
N ALA A 8 -1.75 13.20 6.31
CA ALA A 8 -0.40 13.73 6.45
C ALA A 8 -0.33 15.18 5.97
N ARG A 9 0.59 15.91 6.57
CA ARG A 9 0.98 17.28 6.21
C ARG A 9 2.43 17.29 5.77
N THR A 10 2.85 18.33 5.10
CA THR A 10 4.27 18.49 4.71
C THR A 10 5.23 18.43 5.90
N THR A 11 4.78 18.88 7.07
CA THR A 11 5.55 18.81 8.32
C THR A 11 5.78 17.39 8.83
N ASP A 12 4.96 16.42 8.41
CA ASP A 12 5.07 15.01 8.82
C ASP A 12 6.08 14.22 7.98
N VAL A 13 6.47 14.74 6.82
CA VAL A 13 7.33 14.01 5.85
C VAL A 13 8.63 13.51 6.48
N ARG A 14 9.22 14.28 7.39
CA ARG A 14 10.44 13.84 8.09
C ARG A 14 10.21 12.66 9.03
N ALA A 15 9.06 12.63 9.72
CA ALA A 15 8.66 11.49 10.57
C ALA A 15 8.33 10.26 9.72
N VAL A 16 7.59 10.44 8.62
CA VAL A 16 7.32 9.38 7.63
C VAL A 16 8.64 8.83 7.07
N ARG A 17 9.59 9.69 6.72
CA ARG A 17 10.94 9.29 6.28
C ARG A 17 11.63 8.40 7.33
N GLY A 18 11.60 8.81 8.60
CA GLY A 18 12.19 8.03 9.70
C GLY A 18 11.58 6.64 9.84
N LEU A 19 10.24 6.51 9.70
CA LEU A 19 9.56 5.21 9.71
C LEU A 19 10.00 4.34 8.53
N ILE A 20 10.08 4.91 7.32
CA ILE A 20 10.54 4.19 6.13
C ILE A 20 11.98 3.72 6.31
N ASP A 21 12.87 4.57 6.82
CA ASP A 21 14.29 4.25 7.02
C ASP A 21 14.49 3.06 7.95
N THR A 22 13.65 2.92 8.98
CA THR A 22 13.69 1.79 9.90
C THR A 22 13.46 0.47 9.14
N TYR A 23 12.47 0.41 8.27
CA TYR A 23 12.09 -0.81 7.56
C TYR A 23 12.85 -1.04 6.26
N SER A 24 13.34 0.01 5.61
CA SER A 24 14.11 -0.13 4.37
C SER A 24 15.51 -0.69 4.61
N ARG A 25 16.11 -0.42 5.77
CA ARG A 25 17.40 -1.02 6.17
C ARG A 25 17.31 -2.53 6.28
N ASP A 26 16.16 -3.04 6.70
CA ASP A 26 15.90 -4.48 6.85
C ASP A 26 15.35 -5.11 5.56
N GLY A 27 15.24 -4.34 4.47
CA GLY A 27 14.70 -4.82 3.20
C GLY A 27 13.20 -5.12 3.23
N ILE A 28 12.46 -4.58 4.18
CA ILE A 28 11.01 -4.79 4.34
C ILE A 28 10.20 -3.79 3.52
N LEU A 29 10.69 -2.56 3.41
CA LEU A 29 10.10 -1.52 2.55
C LEU A 29 11.12 -1.04 1.52
N LEU A 30 10.62 -0.63 0.36
CA LEU A 30 11.42 0.07 -0.63
C LEU A 30 11.79 1.46 -0.12
N ASP A 31 13.05 1.83 -0.28
CA ASP A 31 13.50 3.19 -0.03
C ASP A 31 12.89 4.15 -1.09
N LYS A 32 12.50 5.34 -0.63
CA LYS A 32 11.95 6.39 -1.50
C LYS A 32 12.70 7.69 -1.26
N PRO A 33 13.14 8.38 -2.31
CA PRO A 33 13.72 9.72 -2.14
C PRO A 33 12.75 10.66 -1.39
N THR A 34 13.29 11.50 -0.51
CA THR A 34 12.47 12.42 0.30
C THR A 34 11.59 13.34 -0.56
N VAL A 35 12.09 13.75 -1.73
CA VAL A 35 11.29 14.58 -2.66
C VAL A 35 10.01 13.88 -3.09
N MET A 36 10.05 12.58 -3.37
CA MET A 36 8.86 11.80 -3.73
C MET A 36 7.84 11.72 -2.59
N LEU A 37 8.29 11.72 -1.33
CA LEU A 37 7.38 11.77 -0.17
C LEU A 37 6.67 13.13 -0.08
N PHE A 38 7.33 14.23 -0.45
CA PHE A 38 6.68 15.54 -0.56
C PHE A 38 5.68 15.58 -1.72
N GLU A 39 6.05 15.06 -2.89
CA GLU A 39 5.19 15.03 -4.09
C GLU A 39 3.93 14.19 -3.86
N SER A 40 4.03 13.10 -3.08
CA SER A 40 2.92 12.19 -2.78
C SER A 40 2.31 12.38 -1.38
N VAL A 41 2.60 13.46 -0.66
CA VAL A 41 2.13 13.67 0.72
C VAL A 41 0.60 13.56 0.86
N GLN A 42 -0.14 13.92 -0.17
CA GLN A 42 -1.60 13.85 -0.21
C GLN A 42 -2.15 12.42 -0.18
N GLU A 43 -1.36 11.42 -0.55
CA GLU A 43 -1.73 10.01 -0.52
C GLU A 43 -1.63 9.42 0.90
N PHE A 44 -0.85 10.08 1.79
CA PHE A 44 -0.52 9.56 3.10
C PHE A 44 -1.56 9.88 4.16
N TRP A 45 -1.79 8.89 5.01
CA TRP A 45 -2.37 9.01 6.33
C TRP A 45 -1.32 8.68 7.38
N VAL A 46 -1.42 9.32 8.54
CA VAL A 46 -0.51 9.11 9.67
C VAL A 46 -1.31 8.84 10.94
N ALA A 47 -0.71 8.07 11.85
CA ALA A 47 -1.19 7.95 13.21
C ALA A 47 -0.30 8.81 14.12
N GLU A 48 -0.91 9.75 14.80
CA GLU A 48 -0.28 10.68 15.73
C GLU A 48 -0.69 10.34 17.16
N ARG A 49 0.27 10.27 18.06
CA ARG A 49 -0.01 10.06 19.49
C ARG A 49 -0.68 11.28 20.09
N ASP A 50 -1.76 11.04 20.84
CA ASP A 50 -2.56 12.12 21.43
C ASP A 50 -1.84 12.82 22.60
N ASP A 51 -0.88 12.12 23.25
CA ASP A 51 -0.16 12.61 24.41
C ASP A 51 0.98 13.61 24.07
N ASN A 52 1.56 13.49 22.87
CA ASN A 52 2.77 14.28 22.53
C ASN A 52 2.88 14.71 21.08
N GLY A 53 1.89 14.36 20.24
CA GLY A 53 1.88 14.73 18.81
C GLY A 53 2.89 13.98 17.94
N THR A 54 3.53 12.91 18.45
CA THR A 54 4.50 12.12 17.66
C THR A 54 3.80 11.26 16.63
N VAL A 55 4.22 11.34 15.38
CA VAL A 55 3.78 10.42 14.31
C VAL A 55 4.44 9.06 14.52
N VAL A 56 3.63 8.02 14.71
CA VAL A 56 4.06 6.65 15.03
C VAL A 56 3.67 5.62 13.98
N ALA A 57 2.91 6.01 12.97
CA ALA A 57 2.63 5.16 11.84
C ALA A 57 2.30 6.00 10.60
N CYS A 58 2.52 5.42 9.43
CA CYS A 58 2.14 6.01 8.15
C CYS A 58 1.66 4.91 7.19
N GLY A 59 0.90 5.33 6.18
CA GLY A 59 0.49 4.49 5.06
C GLY A 59 -0.06 5.37 3.95
N ALA A 60 0.10 4.93 2.71
CA ALA A 60 -0.36 5.66 1.54
C ALA A 60 -1.35 4.83 0.71
N LEU A 61 -2.30 5.51 0.09
CA LEU A 61 -3.18 4.97 -0.93
C LEU A 61 -2.87 5.66 -2.26
N HIS A 62 -2.30 4.91 -3.18
CA HIS A 62 -1.94 5.39 -4.51
C HIS A 62 -2.96 4.88 -5.54
N VAL A 63 -3.67 5.79 -6.19
CA VAL A 63 -4.64 5.45 -7.24
C VAL A 63 -3.89 5.13 -8.52
N MET A 64 -4.13 3.93 -9.07
CA MET A 64 -3.48 3.46 -10.30
C MET A 64 -4.43 3.53 -11.50
N TRP A 65 -5.72 3.32 -11.28
CA TRP A 65 -6.79 3.41 -12.27
C TRP A 65 -8.12 3.78 -11.59
N GLU A 66 -9.18 3.99 -12.38
CA GLU A 66 -10.49 4.39 -11.84
C GLU A 66 -11.06 3.44 -10.78
N ASP A 67 -10.73 2.16 -10.86
CA ASP A 67 -11.20 1.11 -9.94
C ASP A 67 -10.08 0.42 -9.16
N LEU A 68 -8.82 0.84 -9.37
CA LEU A 68 -7.63 0.17 -8.84
C LEU A 68 -6.73 1.15 -8.10
N ALA A 69 -6.31 0.77 -6.89
CA ALA A 69 -5.32 1.49 -6.10
C ALA A 69 -4.36 0.53 -5.40
N GLU A 70 -3.26 1.05 -4.91
CA GLU A 70 -2.28 0.34 -4.10
C GLU A 70 -2.23 0.93 -2.69
N VAL A 71 -2.28 0.05 -1.67
CA VAL A 71 -1.82 0.38 -0.32
C VAL A 71 -0.32 0.16 -0.27
N ARG A 72 0.43 1.24 -0.06
CA ARG A 72 1.90 1.22 -0.01
C ARG A 72 2.44 1.93 1.22
N THR A 73 3.68 1.60 1.58
CA THR A 73 4.42 2.29 2.64
C THR A 73 3.69 2.25 4.00
N LEU A 74 3.00 1.13 4.29
CA LEU A 74 2.35 0.92 5.58
C LEU A 74 3.42 0.54 6.62
N ALA A 75 3.71 1.44 7.54
CA ALA A 75 4.72 1.28 8.57
C ALA A 75 4.20 1.74 9.93
N VAL A 76 4.53 0.98 10.98
CA VAL A 76 4.19 1.29 12.38
C VAL A 76 5.46 1.24 13.20
N ASP A 77 5.70 2.26 14.02
CA ASP A 77 6.82 2.27 14.97
C ASP A 77 6.81 1.00 15.83
N GLU A 78 7.98 0.39 16.04
CA GLU A 78 8.10 -0.88 16.77
C GLU A 78 7.50 -0.81 18.17
N SER A 79 7.67 0.31 18.87
CA SER A 79 7.10 0.52 20.20
C SER A 79 5.57 0.53 20.23
N CYS A 80 4.93 0.69 19.06
CA CYS A 80 3.48 0.79 18.88
C CYS A 80 2.87 -0.48 18.26
N ARG A 81 3.70 -1.49 17.94
CA ARG A 81 3.21 -2.78 17.42
C ARG A 81 2.31 -3.48 18.44
N GLY A 82 1.35 -4.25 17.95
CA GLY A 82 0.40 -4.99 18.81
C GLY A 82 -0.72 -4.16 19.44
N HIS A 83 -0.74 -2.83 19.24
CA HIS A 83 -1.77 -1.93 19.78
C HIS A 83 -2.89 -1.60 18.78
N GLY A 84 -2.98 -2.32 17.67
CA GLY A 84 -4.03 -2.13 16.65
C GLY A 84 -3.86 -0.89 15.75
N VAL A 85 -2.77 -0.13 15.88
CA VAL A 85 -2.54 1.09 15.11
C VAL A 85 -2.53 0.82 13.61
N GLY A 86 -1.81 -0.24 13.17
CA GLY A 86 -1.74 -0.63 11.77
C GLY A 86 -3.11 -1.01 11.20
N HIS A 87 -3.95 -1.73 11.97
CA HIS A 87 -5.31 -2.09 11.56
C HIS A 87 -6.18 -0.84 11.34
N ARG A 88 -6.18 0.08 12.30
CA ARG A 88 -6.95 1.34 12.19
C ARG A 88 -6.48 2.20 11.02
N LEU A 89 -5.17 2.22 10.76
CA LEU A 89 -4.60 2.98 9.63
C LEU A 89 -5.01 2.34 8.30
N LEU A 90 -4.91 1.02 8.17
CA LEU A 90 -5.35 0.30 6.97
C LEU A 90 -6.85 0.50 6.72
N GLU A 91 -7.69 0.38 7.74
CA GLU A 91 -9.13 0.67 7.64
C GLU A 91 -9.39 2.06 7.08
N LYS A 92 -8.62 3.07 7.52
CA LYS A 92 -8.73 4.44 7.01
C LYS A 92 -8.34 4.59 5.55
N LEU A 93 -7.32 3.84 5.10
CA LEU A 93 -6.96 3.78 3.68
C LEU A 93 -8.07 3.12 2.86
N LEU A 94 -8.67 2.03 3.36
CA LEU A 94 -9.78 1.34 2.69
C LEU A 94 -11.06 2.21 2.65
N GLU A 95 -11.37 2.96 3.70
CA GLU A 95 -12.45 3.96 3.67
C GLU A 95 -12.21 5.02 2.60
N THR A 96 -10.96 5.50 2.50
CA THR A 96 -10.55 6.48 1.49
C THR A 96 -10.71 5.91 0.08
N ALA A 97 -10.33 4.65 -0.13
CA ALA A 97 -10.50 3.96 -1.41
C ALA A 97 -11.97 3.87 -1.83
N ARG A 98 -12.86 3.49 -0.88
CA ARG A 98 -14.32 3.46 -1.14
C ARG A 98 -14.88 4.84 -1.49
N TRP A 99 -14.42 5.87 -0.76
CA TRP A 99 -14.83 7.26 -1.06
C TRP A 99 -14.40 7.71 -2.45
N LEU A 100 -13.21 7.28 -2.91
CA LEU A 100 -12.70 7.56 -4.25
C LEU A 100 -13.39 6.74 -5.36
N GLY A 101 -14.19 5.73 -5.02
CA GLY A 101 -14.82 4.83 -5.98
C GLY A 101 -13.95 3.65 -6.41
N VAL A 102 -12.80 3.47 -5.80
CA VAL A 102 -11.90 2.33 -6.05
C VAL A 102 -12.56 1.04 -5.56
N ARG A 103 -12.42 -0.03 -6.34
CA ARG A 103 -13.02 -1.35 -6.04
C ARG A 103 -11.99 -2.43 -5.79
N ARG A 104 -10.77 -2.25 -6.27
CA ARG A 104 -9.68 -3.22 -6.12
C ARG A 104 -8.49 -2.55 -5.45
N ILE A 105 -7.96 -3.18 -4.42
CA ILE A 105 -6.79 -2.70 -3.69
C ILE A 105 -5.67 -3.72 -3.78
N PHE A 106 -4.57 -3.32 -4.37
CA PHE A 106 -3.33 -4.08 -4.47
C PHE A 106 -2.40 -3.74 -3.31
N CYS A 107 -1.59 -4.68 -2.87
CA CYS A 107 -0.43 -4.40 -2.04
C CYS A 107 0.67 -5.46 -2.22
N LEU A 108 1.90 -5.03 -1.91
CA LEU A 108 3.06 -5.89 -1.74
C LEU A 108 3.41 -5.97 -0.26
N THR A 109 3.54 -7.18 0.29
CA THR A 109 3.73 -7.34 1.73
C THR A 109 4.47 -8.61 2.13
N PHE A 110 5.23 -8.53 3.23
CA PHE A 110 5.70 -9.68 3.99
C PHE A 110 4.71 -10.09 5.09
N GLU A 111 3.77 -9.21 5.45
CA GLU A 111 2.81 -9.40 6.53
C GLU A 111 1.48 -9.97 6.02
N VAL A 112 1.55 -11.09 5.27
CA VAL A 112 0.38 -11.77 4.68
C VAL A 112 -0.73 -11.99 5.71
N PRO A 113 -0.47 -12.49 6.94
CA PRO A 113 -1.53 -12.70 7.93
C PRO A 113 -2.22 -11.40 8.39
N PHE A 114 -1.51 -10.27 8.36
CA PHE A 114 -2.08 -8.97 8.69
C PHE A 114 -3.09 -8.53 7.64
N PHE A 115 -2.72 -8.57 6.36
CA PHE A 115 -3.59 -8.17 5.26
C PHE A 115 -4.75 -9.16 5.05
N ALA A 116 -4.52 -10.46 5.23
CA ALA A 116 -5.57 -11.48 5.13
C ALA A 116 -6.72 -11.25 6.12
N LYS A 117 -6.44 -10.73 7.33
CA LYS A 117 -7.49 -10.33 8.29
C LYS A 117 -8.42 -9.22 7.78
N HIS A 118 -7.99 -8.46 6.79
CA HIS A 118 -8.77 -7.42 6.13
C HIS A 118 -9.37 -7.88 4.79
N GLY A 119 -9.30 -9.18 4.48
CA GLY A 119 -9.90 -9.78 3.30
C GLY A 119 -9.02 -9.78 2.05
N PHE A 120 -7.74 -9.38 2.16
CA PHE A 120 -6.81 -9.53 1.06
C PHE A 120 -6.48 -11.00 0.82
N VAL A 121 -6.35 -11.37 -0.45
CA VAL A 121 -5.94 -12.70 -0.91
C VAL A 121 -4.68 -12.59 -1.75
N GLU A 122 -3.81 -13.60 -1.69
CA GLU A 122 -2.62 -13.62 -2.54
C GLU A 122 -3.01 -13.78 -4.00
N ILE A 123 -2.37 -13.02 -4.88
CA ILE A 123 -2.46 -13.19 -6.32
C ILE A 123 -1.49 -14.32 -6.68
N GLY A 124 -2.03 -15.49 -7.04
CA GLY A 124 -1.25 -16.60 -7.59
C GLY A 124 -0.80 -16.31 -9.03
N GLU A 125 0.18 -17.08 -9.54
CA GLU A 125 0.36 -17.20 -10.98
C GLU A 125 -0.99 -17.61 -11.57
N ALA A 126 -1.39 -16.95 -12.67
CA ALA A 126 -2.68 -17.18 -13.32
C ALA A 126 -2.91 -18.69 -13.51
N GLN A 127 -3.67 -19.30 -12.61
CA GLN A 127 -4.20 -20.64 -12.85
C GLN A 127 -5.41 -20.43 -13.76
N GLU A 128 -5.33 -20.93 -14.98
CA GLU A 128 -6.53 -21.17 -15.77
C GLU A 128 -7.42 -22.07 -14.91
N THR A 129 -8.39 -21.46 -14.25
CA THR A 129 -9.38 -22.22 -13.50
C THR A 129 -10.33 -22.84 -14.50
N ASP A 130 -10.45 -24.16 -14.45
CA ASP A 130 -11.28 -25.01 -15.32
C ASP A 130 -12.79 -24.68 -15.23
N ASP A 131 -13.17 -23.76 -14.37
CA ASP A 131 -14.55 -23.31 -14.08
C ASP A 131 -14.93 -21.96 -14.71
N GLY A 132 -14.03 -21.33 -15.48
CA GLY A 132 -14.30 -20.07 -16.16
C GLY A 132 -14.35 -18.85 -15.21
N THR A 133 -13.84 -18.96 -13.99
CA THR A 133 -13.69 -17.81 -13.10
C THR A 133 -12.64 -16.85 -13.64
N THR A 134 -13.01 -15.58 -13.74
CA THR A 134 -12.11 -14.52 -14.21
C THR A 134 -11.01 -14.29 -13.16
N ASP A 135 -9.75 -14.23 -13.60
CA ASP A 135 -8.63 -13.81 -12.77
C ASP A 135 -9.00 -12.51 -12.01
N PRO A 136 -8.96 -12.48 -10.67
CA PRO A 136 -9.30 -11.29 -9.89
C PRO A 136 -8.40 -10.09 -10.20
N ALA A 137 -7.20 -10.33 -10.74
CA ALA A 137 -6.28 -9.29 -11.21
C ALA A 137 -6.48 -8.95 -12.70
N ALA A 138 -7.45 -9.55 -13.40
CA ALA A 138 -7.68 -9.31 -14.82
C ALA A 138 -7.95 -7.84 -15.13
N ILE A 139 -7.36 -7.36 -16.22
CA ILE A 139 -7.46 -5.99 -16.72
C ILE A 139 -7.88 -6.05 -18.19
N ALA A 140 -8.81 -5.17 -18.59
CA ALA A 140 -9.17 -5.00 -20.00
C ALA A 140 -7.95 -4.55 -20.81
N THR A 141 -7.87 -5.00 -22.07
CA THR A 141 -6.69 -4.78 -22.92
C THR A 141 -6.36 -3.29 -23.11
N ASP A 142 -7.37 -2.45 -23.30
CA ASP A 142 -7.24 -1.00 -23.44
C ASP A 142 -6.70 -0.33 -22.16
N VAL A 143 -7.15 -0.79 -21.00
CA VAL A 143 -6.66 -0.33 -19.70
C VAL A 143 -5.21 -0.79 -19.49
N TYR A 144 -4.88 -2.03 -19.83
CA TYR A 144 -3.52 -2.55 -19.77
C TYR A 144 -2.54 -1.71 -20.59
N GLU A 145 -2.91 -1.36 -21.83
CA GLU A 145 -2.11 -0.51 -22.73
C GLU A 145 -1.86 0.89 -22.13
N GLU A 146 -2.85 1.47 -21.45
CA GLU A 146 -2.66 2.75 -20.75
C GLU A 146 -1.77 2.61 -19.51
N LEU A 147 -1.97 1.58 -18.70
CA LEU A 147 -1.13 1.33 -17.52
C LEU A 147 0.33 1.09 -17.87
N LEU A 148 0.63 0.49 -19.03
CA LEU A 148 2.02 0.31 -19.51
C LEU A 148 2.75 1.66 -19.73
N ARG A 149 2.04 2.77 -19.84
CA ARG A 149 2.62 4.12 -19.98
C ARG A 149 3.02 4.74 -18.67
N SER A 150 2.63 4.12 -17.54
CA SER A 150 3.01 4.58 -16.21
C SER A 150 4.48 4.31 -15.94
N TYR A 151 5.14 5.26 -15.26
CA TYR A 151 6.48 5.08 -14.70
C TYR A 151 6.45 4.60 -13.25
N ASP A 152 5.27 4.42 -12.67
CA ASP A 152 5.10 3.99 -11.28
C ASP A 152 5.51 2.53 -11.12
N GLU A 153 6.35 2.25 -10.11
CA GLU A 153 6.83 0.90 -9.83
C GLU A 153 5.70 -0.03 -9.35
N GLY A 154 4.75 0.49 -8.58
CA GLY A 154 3.60 -0.29 -8.12
C GLY A 154 2.70 -0.74 -9.26
N VAL A 155 2.49 0.10 -10.29
CA VAL A 155 1.79 -0.28 -11.50
C VAL A 155 2.54 -1.41 -12.22
N ALA A 156 3.86 -1.29 -12.35
CA ALA A 156 4.67 -2.32 -12.99
C ALA A 156 4.67 -3.64 -12.20
N GLU A 157 4.69 -3.60 -10.89
CA GLU A 157 4.57 -4.77 -10.00
C GLU A 157 3.19 -5.42 -10.10
N PHE A 158 2.12 -4.61 -10.18
CA PHE A 158 0.77 -5.13 -10.38
C PHE A 158 0.62 -5.85 -11.72
N LEU A 159 1.19 -5.28 -12.80
CA LEU A 159 1.18 -5.86 -14.14
C LEU A 159 2.18 -7.01 -14.33
N ASP A 160 3.00 -7.31 -13.32
CA ASP A 160 4.04 -8.35 -13.36
C ASP A 160 5.04 -8.14 -14.51
N LEU A 161 5.50 -6.91 -14.70
CA LEU A 161 6.39 -6.54 -15.80
C LEU A 161 7.84 -6.94 -15.50
N GLU A 162 8.51 -7.63 -16.41
CA GLU A 162 9.91 -8.08 -16.30
C GLU A 162 10.90 -6.93 -16.00
N ARG A 163 10.60 -5.70 -16.43
CA ARG A 163 11.46 -4.52 -16.22
C ARG A 163 11.69 -4.19 -14.74
N VAL A 164 10.78 -4.59 -13.86
CA VAL A 164 10.82 -4.26 -12.43
C VAL A 164 11.42 -5.39 -11.61
N LYS A 165 11.83 -6.49 -12.20
CA LYS A 165 12.11 -7.73 -11.46
C LYS A 165 11.02 -7.94 -10.42
N PRO A 166 9.88 -8.52 -10.79
CA PRO A 166 8.73 -8.63 -9.92
C PRO A 166 9.16 -9.08 -8.55
N ASN A 167 8.67 -8.40 -7.52
CA ASN A 167 8.95 -8.78 -6.17
C ASN A 167 10.44 -8.69 -5.80
N THR A 168 11.07 -7.56 -6.08
CA THR A 168 12.50 -7.28 -5.77
C THR A 168 12.85 -7.60 -4.32
N LEU A 169 11.90 -7.50 -3.39
CA LEU A 169 12.08 -7.81 -1.98
C LEU A 169 11.67 -9.25 -1.61
N GLY A 170 11.02 -10.01 -2.50
CA GLY A 170 10.48 -11.35 -2.20
C GLY A 170 9.19 -11.35 -1.37
N ASN A 171 8.42 -10.26 -1.38
CA ASN A 171 7.14 -10.14 -0.69
C ASN A 171 5.97 -10.70 -1.51
N SER A 172 4.85 -10.99 -0.84
CA SER A 172 3.63 -11.47 -1.49
C SER A 172 2.86 -10.34 -2.15
N ARG A 173 2.30 -10.63 -3.33
CA ARG A 173 1.35 -9.78 -4.04
C ARG A 173 -0.06 -10.13 -3.57
N MET A 174 -0.80 -9.17 -3.06
CA MET A 174 -2.14 -9.40 -2.54
C MET A 174 -3.16 -8.43 -3.14
N LEU A 175 -4.40 -8.88 -3.24
CA LEU A 175 -5.53 -8.12 -3.78
C LEU A 175 -6.74 -8.22 -2.86
N LEU A 176 -7.44 -7.10 -2.69
CA LEU A 176 -8.73 -7.01 -2.03
C LEU A 176 -9.77 -6.45 -3.02
N HIS A 177 -10.94 -7.07 -3.07
CA HIS A 177 -12.14 -6.49 -3.69
C HIS A 177 -13.00 -5.83 -2.60
N LEU A 178 -13.29 -4.53 -2.77
CA LEU A 178 -14.09 -3.71 -1.83
C LEU A 178 -15.58 -3.85 -2.08
#